data_3fe878194d240734382c7fee0eb7507a
#
_entry.id   3fe878194d240734382c7fee0eb7507a
#
_cell.length_a   1.000
_cell.length_b   1.000
_cell.length_c   1.000
_cell.angle_alpha   90.00
_cell.angle_beta   90.00
_cell.angle_gamma   90.00
#
_symmetry.space_group_name_H-M   'P 1'
#
loop_
_entity.id
_entity.type
_entity.pdbx_description
1 polymer ?
#
loop_
_entity_poly.entity_id
_entity_poly.type
_entity_poly.pdbx_seq_one_letter_code
_entity_poly.pdbx_strand_id
1 'polypeptide(L)'
;MHTNCKNRQRPRQTGFSLVEVLIALVIMSVGMLGIAGLYVQGMQAGRTSMLRHQAVILAGDIADRIRANPTAGVAYNHLAAATGTNNNCVNGGIDCNPAQMAANDIFIWQNQADNSLPAGDIAVTFTAAVGALPPTYLINVTWTEPNPLGGVPPSFAITIPVLPDLGT
;
A
#
# COMPACT_ATOMS: atom_id res chain seq x y z
N MET A 1 83.02 24.88 16.08
CA MET A 1 81.64 24.71 15.50
C MET A 1 81.29 23.24 15.67
N HIS A 2 80.53 22.86 16.77
CA HIS A 2 80.06 21.49 16.99
C HIS A 2 78.63 21.36 16.52
N THR A 3 78.40 20.62 15.44
CA THR A 3 77.09 20.27 14.95
C THR A 3 76.55 19.07 15.74
N ASN A 4 75.53 19.32 16.56
CA ASN A 4 74.86 18.34 17.39
C ASN A 4 73.87 17.57 16.51
N CYS A 5 74.22 16.36 16.04
CA CYS A 5 73.32 15.46 15.32
C CYS A 5 72.26 14.87 16.27
N LYS A 6 71.05 15.44 16.26
CA LYS A 6 69.91 14.97 17.01
C LYS A 6 69.44 13.64 16.43
N ASN A 7 69.74 12.56 17.14
CA ASN A 7 69.33 11.19 16.75
C ASN A 7 67.81 11.09 16.80
N ARG A 8 67.14 11.13 15.63
CA ARG A 8 65.66 10.88 15.48
C ARG A 8 65.42 9.38 15.68
N GLN A 9 64.98 9.03 16.86
CA GLN A 9 64.48 7.69 17.13
C GLN A 9 63.27 7.45 16.21
N ARG A 10 63.36 6.50 15.28
CA ARG A 10 62.25 6.03 14.46
C ARG A 10 61.25 5.33 15.38
N PRO A 11 59.94 5.67 15.31
CA PRO A 11 58.94 4.94 16.09
C PRO A 11 58.97 3.46 15.69
N ARG A 12 58.98 2.57 16.69
CA ARG A 12 58.88 1.12 16.48
C ARG A 12 57.53 0.85 15.80
N GLN A 13 57.57 0.34 14.58
CA GLN A 13 56.40 -0.19 13.91
C GLN A 13 56.04 -1.52 14.59
N THR A 14 54.92 -1.55 15.33
CA THR A 14 54.30 -2.77 15.85
C THR A 14 53.44 -3.36 14.75
N GLY A 15 53.76 -4.55 14.27
CA GLY A 15 52.94 -5.30 13.30
C GLY A 15 51.74 -5.95 14.01
N PHE A 16 50.63 -6.08 13.30
CA PHE A 16 49.45 -6.80 13.78
C PHE A 16 49.70 -8.31 13.84
N SER A 17 49.18 -8.97 14.89
CA SER A 17 49.19 -10.42 15.01
C SER A 17 48.18 -11.05 14.04
N LEU A 18 48.53 -12.21 13.45
CA LEU A 18 47.58 -13.00 12.63
C LEU A 18 46.28 -13.31 13.38
N VAL A 19 46.35 -13.58 14.67
CA VAL A 19 45.17 -13.85 15.52
C VAL A 19 44.29 -12.62 15.67
N GLU A 20 44.86 -11.43 15.78
CA GLU A 20 44.10 -10.18 15.88
C GLU A 20 43.30 -9.91 14.60
N VAL A 21 43.89 -10.16 13.43
CA VAL A 21 43.22 -10.02 12.14
C VAL A 21 42.07 -11.06 12.01
N LEU A 22 42.28 -12.30 12.45
CA LEU A 22 41.27 -13.32 12.44
C LEU A 22 40.06 -12.97 13.32
N ILE A 23 40.30 -12.49 14.54
CA ILE A 23 39.25 -12.07 15.46
C ILE A 23 38.51 -10.86 14.88
N ALA A 24 39.20 -9.90 14.31
CA ALA A 24 38.58 -8.73 13.68
C ALA A 24 37.67 -9.14 12.53
N LEU A 25 38.08 -10.08 11.66
CA LEU A 25 37.26 -10.58 10.57
C LEU A 25 36.01 -11.31 11.06
N VAL A 26 36.12 -12.10 12.15
CA VAL A 26 34.96 -12.79 12.74
C VAL A 26 33.96 -11.77 13.28
N ILE A 27 34.41 -10.77 14.02
CA ILE A 27 33.53 -9.72 14.57
C ILE A 27 32.88 -8.93 13.45
N MET A 28 33.64 -8.55 12.40
CA MET A 28 33.06 -7.85 11.24
C MET A 28 32.02 -8.68 10.51
N SER A 29 32.25 -9.98 10.32
CA SER A 29 31.30 -10.84 9.62
C SER A 29 29.98 -10.97 10.38
N VAL A 30 30.02 -11.17 11.70
CA VAL A 30 28.81 -11.21 12.54
C VAL A 30 28.09 -9.86 12.54
N GLY A 31 28.82 -8.75 12.62
CA GLY A 31 28.25 -7.42 12.54
C GLY A 31 27.54 -7.15 11.20
N MET A 32 28.14 -7.54 10.08
CA MET A 32 27.53 -7.40 8.74
C MET A 32 26.27 -8.24 8.58
N LEU A 33 26.23 -9.47 9.13
CA LEU A 33 25.03 -10.30 9.12
C LEU A 33 23.88 -9.68 9.91
N GLY A 34 24.17 -9.03 11.04
CA GLY A 34 23.16 -8.29 11.81
C GLY A 34 22.55 -7.13 11.02
N ILE A 35 23.40 -6.32 10.37
CA ILE A 35 22.94 -5.19 9.53
C ILE A 35 22.13 -5.69 8.32
N ALA A 36 22.56 -6.78 7.68
CA ALA A 36 21.83 -7.38 6.55
C ALA A 36 20.41 -7.80 6.97
N GLY A 37 20.23 -8.40 8.15
CA GLY A 37 18.94 -8.77 8.70
C GLY A 37 18.00 -7.56 8.88
N LEU A 38 18.50 -6.47 9.45
CA LEU A 38 17.73 -5.23 9.61
C LEU A 38 17.36 -4.60 8.28
N TYR A 39 18.24 -4.67 7.28
CA TYR A 39 17.96 -4.16 5.93
C TYR A 39 16.80 -4.89 5.25
N VAL A 40 16.77 -6.23 5.37
CA VAL A 40 15.66 -7.04 4.83
C VAL A 40 14.34 -6.68 5.51
N GLN A 41 14.32 -6.53 6.84
CA GLN A 41 13.12 -6.12 7.57
C GLN A 41 12.65 -4.72 7.15
N GLY A 42 13.57 -3.78 6.95
CA GLY A 42 13.27 -2.43 6.47
C GLY A 42 12.63 -2.43 5.09
N MET A 43 13.13 -3.25 4.16
CA MET A 43 12.53 -3.39 2.83
C MET A 43 11.13 -4.01 2.88
N GLN A 44 10.89 -5.00 3.73
CA GLN A 44 9.57 -5.60 3.92
C GLN A 44 8.57 -4.58 4.46
N ALA A 45 8.95 -3.82 5.50
CA ALA A 45 8.10 -2.76 6.06
C ALA A 45 7.79 -1.67 5.03
N GLY A 46 8.76 -1.27 4.21
CA GLY A 46 8.57 -0.32 3.12
C GLY A 46 7.56 -0.80 2.08
N ARG A 47 7.64 -2.09 1.69
CA ARG A 47 6.68 -2.70 0.74
C ARG A 47 5.25 -2.71 1.30
N THR A 48 5.07 -3.14 2.54
CA THR A 48 3.77 -3.14 3.23
C THR A 48 3.18 -1.73 3.28
N SER A 49 3.98 -0.72 3.62
CA SER A 49 3.55 0.68 3.64
C SER A 49 3.09 1.17 2.25
N MET A 50 3.80 0.78 1.19
CA MET A 50 3.45 1.13 -0.19
C MET A 50 2.11 0.52 -0.61
N LEU A 51 1.88 -0.77 -0.32
CA LEU A 51 0.62 -1.44 -0.65
C LEU A 51 -0.57 -0.81 0.09
N ARG A 52 -0.41 -0.49 1.36
CA ARG A 52 -1.43 0.24 2.14
C ARG A 52 -1.74 1.61 1.54
N HIS A 53 -0.72 2.34 1.11
CA HIS A 53 -0.92 3.64 0.45
C HIS A 53 -1.73 3.50 -0.84
N GLN A 54 -1.44 2.49 -1.66
CA GLN A 54 -2.19 2.20 -2.88
C GLN A 54 -3.65 1.85 -2.58
N ALA A 55 -3.91 1.04 -1.54
CA ALA A 55 -5.27 0.71 -1.11
C ALA A 55 -6.06 1.95 -0.64
N VAL A 56 -5.40 2.87 0.08
CA VAL A 56 -6.02 4.15 0.51
C VAL A 56 -6.38 5.03 -0.68
N ILE A 57 -5.48 5.16 -1.67
CA ILE A 57 -5.73 5.93 -2.90
C ILE A 57 -6.91 5.32 -3.67
N LEU A 58 -6.92 4.01 -3.83
CA LEU A 58 -8.00 3.31 -4.54
C LEU A 58 -9.34 3.51 -3.83
N ALA A 59 -9.39 3.34 -2.51
CA ALA A 59 -10.60 3.58 -1.73
C ALA A 59 -11.08 5.04 -1.82
N GLY A 60 -10.16 6.00 -1.91
CA GLY A 60 -10.47 7.40 -2.14
C GLY A 60 -11.11 7.65 -3.51
N ASP A 61 -10.54 7.10 -4.60
CA ASP A 61 -11.11 7.20 -5.95
C ASP A 61 -12.52 6.59 -6.01
N ILE A 62 -12.70 5.42 -5.39
CA ILE A 62 -14.01 4.77 -5.28
C ILE A 62 -15.01 5.69 -4.57
N ALA A 63 -14.63 6.26 -3.42
CA ALA A 63 -15.48 7.15 -2.65
C ALA A 63 -15.90 8.39 -3.45
N ASP A 64 -14.98 8.98 -4.20
CA ASP A 64 -15.27 10.18 -4.99
C ASP A 64 -16.19 9.89 -6.17
N ARG A 65 -16.02 8.75 -6.85
CA ARG A 65 -16.92 8.31 -7.94
C ARG A 65 -18.33 7.99 -7.42
N ILE A 66 -18.44 7.33 -6.26
CA ILE A 66 -19.75 7.08 -5.63
C ILE A 66 -20.44 8.41 -5.31
N ARG A 67 -19.71 9.40 -4.79
CA ARG A 67 -20.26 10.75 -4.51
C ARG A 67 -20.68 11.48 -5.78
N ALA A 68 -19.99 11.27 -6.89
CA ALA A 68 -20.32 11.86 -8.19
C ALA A 68 -21.57 11.22 -8.82
N ASN A 69 -22.02 10.05 -8.34
CA ASN A 69 -23.18 9.34 -8.86
C ASN A 69 -24.14 8.94 -7.70
N PRO A 70 -24.71 9.92 -6.98
CA PRO A 70 -25.46 9.68 -5.74
C PRO A 70 -26.77 8.89 -5.98
N THR A 71 -27.31 8.92 -7.17
CA THR A 71 -28.57 8.26 -7.54
C THR A 71 -28.42 6.78 -7.86
N ALA A 72 -27.20 6.26 -7.98
CA ALA A 72 -26.94 4.84 -8.26
C ALA A 72 -27.39 3.92 -7.11
N GLY A 73 -27.28 4.38 -5.85
CA GLY A 73 -27.75 3.62 -4.69
C GLY A 73 -27.18 2.20 -4.64
N VAL A 74 -28.07 1.23 -4.54
CA VAL A 74 -27.72 -0.20 -4.46
C VAL A 74 -26.94 -0.73 -5.68
N ALA A 75 -26.89 -0.01 -6.80
CA ALA A 75 -26.16 -0.44 -7.99
C ALA A 75 -24.62 -0.51 -7.76
N TYR A 76 -24.11 0.21 -6.77
CA TYR A 76 -22.73 0.08 -6.34
C TYR A 76 -22.48 -1.09 -5.37
N ASN A 77 -23.53 -1.82 -4.97
CA ASN A 77 -23.34 -2.98 -4.09
C ASN A 77 -22.56 -4.07 -4.82
N HIS A 78 -21.37 -4.36 -4.33
CA HIS A 78 -20.42 -5.23 -5.01
C HIS A 78 -19.73 -6.13 -4.00
N LEU A 79 -19.85 -7.44 -4.20
CA LEU A 79 -19.19 -8.43 -3.37
C LEU A 79 -17.76 -8.68 -3.87
N ALA A 80 -16.88 -9.05 -2.97
CA ALA A 80 -15.53 -9.48 -3.31
C ALA A 80 -15.55 -10.59 -4.39
N ALA A 81 -14.52 -10.58 -5.25
CA ALA A 81 -14.36 -11.48 -6.39
C ALA A 81 -15.48 -11.40 -7.48
N ALA A 82 -16.43 -10.48 -7.38
CA ALA A 82 -17.34 -10.20 -8.46
C ALA A 82 -16.67 -9.29 -9.51
N THR A 83 -17.21 -9.25 -10.72
CA THR A 83 -16.71 -8.38 -11.78
C THR A 83 -17.79 -7.40 -12.22
N GLY A 84 -17.41 -6.13 -12.41
CA GLY A 84 -18.29 -5.14 -13.01
C GLY A 84 -18.45 -5.37 -14.52
N THR A 85 -19.23 -4.52 -15.17
CA THR A 85 -19.46 -4.56 -16.62
C THR A 85 -18.85 -3.32 -17.28
N ASN A 86 -18.01 -3.52 -18.28
CA ASN A 86 -17.50 -2.42 -19.08
C ASN A 86 -18.60 -1.90 -20.02
N ASN A 87 -19.27 -0.84 -19.62
CA ASN A 87 -20.30 -0.17 -20.41
C ASN A 87 -19.72 0.97 -21.28
N ASN A 88 -18.38 1.17 -21.24
CA ASN A 88 -17.68 2.21 -21.99
C ASN A 88 -18.19 3.64 -21.71
N CYS A 89 -18.64 3.88 -20.48
CA CYS A 89 -19.26 5.14 -20.07
C CYS A 89 -18.27 6.32 -20.06
N VAL A 90 -16.96 6.06 -19.86
CA VAL A 90 -15.95 7.11 -19.69
C VAL A 90 -15.34 7.55 -21.03
N ASN A 91 -15.13 6.61 -21.96
CA ASN A 91 -14.39 6.87 -23.21
C ASN A 91 -15.24 6.71 -24.49
N GLY A 92 -16.48 6.24 -24.39
CA GLY A 92 -17.26 5.80 -25.52
C GLY A 92 -18.26 6.79 -26.07
N GLY A 93 -18.47 7.94 -25.44
CA GLY A 93 -19.52 8.87 -25.85
C GLY A 93 -20.95 8.31 -25.71
N ILE A 94 -21.12 7.34 -24.80
CA ILE A 94 -22.41 6.72 -24.48
C ILE A 94 -22.96 7.39 -23.24
N ASP A 95 -24.20 7.86 -23.32
CA ASP A 95 -24.92 8.38 -22.14
C ASP A 95 -25.35 7.21 -21.27
N CYS A 96 -24.57 6.92 -20.25
CA CYS A 96 -24.89 5.88 -19.27
C CYS A 96 -25.87 6.39 -18.22
N ASN A 97 -26.87 5.58 -17.89
CA ASN A 97 -27.67 5.83 -16.70
C ASN A 97 -26.86 5.54 -15.41
N PRO A 98 -27.32 5.98 -14.23
CA PRO A 98 -26.58 5.83 -12.98
C PRO A 98 -26.15 4.38 -12.66
N ALA A 99 -26.99 3.40 -12.95
CA ALA A 99 -26.69 1.99 -12.69
C ALA A 99 -25.64 1.43 -13.68
N GLN A 100 -25.68 1.85 -14.94
CA GLN A 100 -24.66 1.49 -15.95
C GLN A 100 -23.32 2.12 -15.62
N MET A 101 -23.33 3.38 -15.14
CA MET A 101 -22.12 4.05 -14.66
C MET A 101 -21.53 3.30 -13.47
N ALA A 102 -22.35 2.91 -12.49
CA ALA A 102 -21.88 2.13 -11.33
C ALA A 102 -21.25 0.79 -11.75
N ALA A 103 -21.87 0.06 -12.67
CA ALA A 103 -21.32 -1.21 -13.18
C ALA A 103 -19.99 -0.99 -13.92
N ASN A 104 -19.85 0.10 -14.65
CA ASN A 104 -18.61 0.48 -15.34
C ASN A 104 -17.51 0.91 -14.37
N ASP A 105 -17.85 1.65 -13.33
CA ASP A 105 -16.91 2.04 -12.27
C ASP A 105 -16.38 0.81 -11.54
N ILE A 106 -17.24 -0.14 -11.17
CA ILE A 106 -16.85 -1.40 -10.53
C ILE A 106 -15.85 -2.16 -11.42
N PHE A 107 -16.11 -2.24 -12.73
CA PHE A 107 -15.18 -2.85 -13.67
C PHE A 107 -13.80 -2.17 -13.67
N ILE A 108 -13.78 -0.83 -13.68
CA ILE A 108 -12.54 -0.05 -13.65
C ILE A 108 -11.78 -0.29 -12.33
N TRP A 109 -12.48 -0.24 -11.19
CA TRP A 109 -11.88 -0.42 -9.87
C TRP A 109 -11.28 -1.81 -9.69
N GLN A 110 -11.99 -2.85 -10.14
CA GLN A 110 -11.48 -4.22 -10.08
C GLN A 110 -10.18 -4.34 -10.89
N ASN A 111 -10.15 -3.82 -12.10
CA ASN A 111 -8.92 -3.78 -12.90
C ASN A 111 -7.79 -2.98 -12.24
N GLN A 112 -8.11 -1.88 -11.55
CA GLN A 112 -7.11 -1.11 -10.82
C GLN A 112 -6.57 -1.89 -9.62
N ALA A 113 -7.44 -2.58 -8.86
CA ALA A 113 -7.03 -3.42 -7.74
C ALA A 113 -6.11 -4.55 -8.20
N ASP A 114 -6.49 -5.28 -9.25
CA ASP A 114 -5.71 -6.37 -9.83
C ASP A 114 -4.32 -5.92 -10.29
N ASN A 115 -4.21 -4.71 -10.86
CA ASN A 115 -2.96 -4.18 -11.38
C ASN A 115 -2.08 -3.51 -10.33
N SER A 116 -2.66 -2.97 -9.24
CA SER A 116 -1.93 -2.18 -8.25
C SER A 116 -1.62 -2.95 -6.96
N LEU A 117 -2.40 -3.96 -6.64
CA LEU A 117 -2.30 -4.72 -5.40
C LEU A 117 -2.14 -6.23 -5.69
N PRO A 118 -1.28 -6.96 -4.99
CA PRO A 118 -1.14 -8.40 -5.16
C PRO A 118 -2.44 -9.13 -4.77
N ALA A 119 -3.09 -9.78 -5.73
CA ALA A 119 -4.44 -10.35 -5.58
C ALA A 119 -5.39 -9.35 -4.92
N GLY A 120 -5.38 -8.11 -5.44
CA GLY A 120 -6.22 -7.03 -4.95
C GLY A 120 -7.68 -7.31 -5.23
N ASP A 121 -8.55 -7.00 -4.28
CA ASP A 121 -9.98 -7.18 -4.42
C ASP A 121 -10.75 -6.06 -3.71
N ILE A 122 -11.97 -5.79 -4.17
CA ILE A 122 -12.80 -4.71 -3.68
C ILE A 122 -14.18 -5.25 -3.34
N ALA A 123 -14.70 -4.82 -2.20
CA ALA A 123 -16.09 -5.00 -1.86
C ALA A 123 -16.71 -3.64 -1.48
N VAL A 124 -17.89 -3.38 -1.98
CA VAL A 124 -18.67 -2.18 -1.63
C VAL A 124 -20.03 -2.64 -1.10
N THR A 125 -20.37 -2.22 0.11
CA THR A 125 -21.65 -2.54 0.72
C THR A 125 -22.47 -1.27 0.90
N PHE A 126 -23.62 -1.20 0.27
CA PHE A 126 -24.57 -0.11 0.42
C PHE A 126 -25.49 -0.37 1.61
N THR A 127 -25.69 0.64 2.43
CA THR A 127 -26.69 0.66 3.50
C THR A 127 -27.64 1.82 3.24
N ALA A 128 -28.92 1.51 3.06
CA ALA A 128 -29.94 2.51 2.80
C ALA A 128 -30.11 3.49 3.98
N ALA A 129 -30.61 4.68 3.69
CA ALA A 129 -30.97 5.66 4.70
C ALA A 129 -31.96 5.10 5.74
N VAL A 130 -31.74 5.38 7.02
CA VAL A 130 -32.61 4.97 8.11
C VAL A 130 -32.96 6.18 8.96
N GLY A 131 -34.22 6.58 8.94
CA GLY A 131 -34.67 7.79 9.63
C GLY A 131 -33.96 9.06 9.14
N ALA A 132 -33.29 9.75 10.02
CA ALA A 132 -32.50 10.96 9.70
C ALA A 132 -31.06 10.65 9.24
N LEU A 133 -30.65 9.38 9.26
CA LEU A 133 -29.30 9.00 8.86
C LEU A 133 -29.23 8.86 7.33
N PRO A 134 -28.22 9.45 6.67
CA PRO A 134 -28.04 9.33 5.23
C PRO A 134 -27.64 7.91 4.85
N PRO A 135 -27.82 7.52 3.59
CA PRO A 135 -27.29 6.26 3.09
C PRO A 135 -25.76 6.27 3.18
N THR A 136 -25.18 5.09 3.41
CA THR A 136 -23.74 4.92 3.55
C THR A 136 -23.21 3.82 2.65
N TYR A 137 -21.97 3.94 2.27
CA TYR A 137 -21.23 2.88 1.60
C TYR A 137 -20.02 2.49 2.44
N LEU A 138 -19.88 1.20 2.70
CA LEU A 138 -18.66 0.61 3.25
C LEU A 138 -17.83 0.10 2.07
N ILE A 139 -16.68 0.72 1.86
CA ILE A 139 -15.69 0.34 0.84
C ILE A 139 -14.61 -0.45 1.55
N ASN A 140 -14.34 -1.66 1.10
CA ASN A 140 -13.30 -2.54 1.64
C ASN A 140 -12.38 -2.99 0.52
N VAL A 141 -11.09 -2.67 0.64
CA VAL A 141 -10.03 -3.09 -0.28
C VAL A 141 -9.17 -4.11 0.43
N THR A 142 -8.98 -5.28 -0.17
CA THR A 142 -8.17 -6.38 0.37
C THR A 142 -7.04 -6.71 -0.58
N TRP A 143 -5.93 -7.24 -0.05
CA TRP A 143 -4.79 -7.70 -0.86
C TRP A 143 -4.04 -8.81 -0.14
N THR A 144 -3.06 -9.43 -0.80
CA THR A 144 -2.21 -10.45 -0.18
C THR A 144 -0.81 -9.90 0.11
N GLU A 145 -0.26 -10.27 1.26
CA GLU A 145 1.13 -10.01 1.61
C GLU A 145 1.83 -11.34 2.02
N PRO A 146 3.12 -11.50 1.75
CA PRO A 146 3.89 -12.60 2.32
C PRO A 146 3.91 -12.47 3.85
N ASN A 147 3.49 -13.49 4.57
CA ASN A 147 3.40 -13.54 6.04
C ASN A 147 2.54 -12.41 6.63
N PRO A 148 1.23 -12.37 6.35
CA PRO A 148 0.36 -11.38 6.96
C PRO A 148 0.32 -11.57 8.47
N LEU A 149 0.35 -10.46 9.22
CA LEU A 149 0.22 -10.49 10.68
C LEU A 149 -1.11 -11.16 11.06
N GLY A 150 -1.07 -12.22 11.85
CA GLY A 150 -2.25 -12.96 12.29
C GLY A 150 -2.86 -13.90 11.24
N GLY A 151 -2.21 -14.14 10.10
CA GLY A 151 -2.69 -15.05 9.05
C GLY A 151 -3.92 -14.53 8.28
N VAL A 152 -4.37 -13.30 8.53
CA VAL A 152 -5.50 -12.66 7.84
C VAL A 152 -4.95 -11.75 6.74
N PRO A 153 -5.52 -11.80 5.51
CA PRO A 153 -5.14 -10.85 4.46
C PRO A 153 -5.32 -9.41 4.94
N PRO A 154 -4.36 -8.52 4.67
CA PRO A 154 -4.49 -7.13 5.02
C PRO A 154 -5.65 -6.49 4.26
N SER A 155 -6.33 -5.55 4.90
CA SER A 155 -7.44 -4.81 4.33
C SER A 155 -7.41 -3.35 4.75
N PHE A 156 -8.03 -2.52 3.93
CA PHE A 156 -8.34 -1.14 4.24
C PHE A 156 -9.83 -0.89 4.01
N ALA A 157 -10.52 -0.41 5.03
CA ALA A 157 -11.95 -0.15 4.94
C ALA A 157 -12.28 1.29 5.34
N ILE A 158 -13.18 1.91 4.57
CA ILE A 158 -13.71 3.23 4.88
C ILE A 158 -15.23 3.24 4.71
N THR A 159 -15.93 3.98 5.54
CA THR A 159 -17.37 4.22 5.41
C THR A 159 -17.61 5.66 5.04
N ILE A 160 -18.36 5.89 3.98
CA ILE A 160 -18.72 7.22 3.51
C ILE A 160 -20.23 7.42 3.53
N PRO A 161 -20.73 8.53 4.05
CA PRO A 161 -22.10 8.94 3.81
C PRO A 161 -22.22 9.57 2.42
N VAL A 162 -23.34 9.36 1.76
CA VAL A 162 -23.69 10.05 0.51
C VAL A 162 -24.99 10.79 0.73
N LEU A 163 -24.90 12.11 0.71
CA LEU A 163 -26.11 12.93 0.78
C LEU A 163 -26.89 12.76 -0.52
N PRO A 164 -28.21 12.56 -0.45
CA PRO A 164 -29.04 12.62 -1.64
C PRO A 164 -28.87 13.99 -2.28
N ASP A 165 -28.83 14.00 -3.61
CA ASP A 165 -28.79 15.24 -4.37
C ASP A 165 -30.05 16.07 -3.99
N LEU A 166 -29.82 17.19 -3.30
CA LEU A 166 -30.88 18.10 -2.92
C LEU A 166 -31.27 18.97 -4.13
N GLY A 167 -31.49 18.35 -5.28
CA GLY A 167 -31.83 18.95 -6.56
C GLY A 167 -32.14 20.45 -6.45
N THR A 168 -31.17 21.30 -6.85
CA THR A 168 -31.37 22.75 -7.02
C THR A 168 -32.15 23.05 -8.28
#